data_a10b2706d58670719a98857cdf023e5a
#
_entry.id   a10b2706d58670719a98857cdf023e5a
#
_cell.length_a   1.000
_cell.length_b   1.000
_cell.length_c   1.000
_cell.angle_alpha   90.00
_cell.angle_beta   90.00
_cell.angle_gamma   90.00
#
_symmetry.space_group_name_H-M   'P 1'
#
loop_
_entity.id
_entity.type
_entity.pdbx_description
1 polymer ?
#
loop_
_entity_poly.entity_id
_entity_poly.type
_entity_poly.pdbx_seq_one_letter_code
_entity_poly.pdbx_strand_id
1 'polypeptide(L)'
;MNFKIKFISLIFLSIMITACDFHLRGSINADFDSISIRGGSEALSKNLIKKFKQDGIQTNSPDPEKFLEILSDKIEKRILSLSSSGTVKEYEINYFVSYRYKSKESQWSEQITKEVTRDYTYDENDRVAKELEEKSLVQGMRDEIIRSIVSQMNVTK
;
A
#
# COMPACT_ATOMS: atom_id res chain seq x y z
N MET A 1 -34.19 24.65 -39.34
CA MET A 1 -34.55 23.75 -38.21
C MET A 1 -33.39 22.85 -37.74
N ASN A 2 -32.30 22.70 -38.52
CA ASN A 2 -31.22 21.76 -38.19
C ASN A 2 -30.07 22.32 -37.32
N PHE A 3 -29.93 23.65 -37.21
CA PHE A 3 -28.83 24.27 -36.46
C PHE A 3 -29.02 24.17 -34.95
N LYS A 4 -30.24 24.39 -34.47
CA LYS A 4 -30.57 24.31 -33.04
C LYS A 4 -30.47 22.88 -32.50
N ILE A 5 -30.82 21.88 -33.30
CA ILE A 5 -30.71 20.44 -32.93
C ILE A 5 -29.25 20.02 -32.83
N LYS A 6 -28.38 20.45 -33.72
CA LYS A 6 -26.93 20.20 -33.67
C LYS A 6 -26.29 20.85 -32.45
N PHE A 7 -26.72 22.03 -32.07
CA PHE A 7 -26.20 22.76 -30.89
C PHE A 7 -26.63 22.08 -29.59
N ILE A 8 -27.86 21.58 -29.49
CA ILE A 8 -28.37 20.83 -28.33
C ILE A 8 -27.66 19.49 -28.22
N SER A 9 -27.39 18.79 -29.33
CA SER A 9 -26.65 17.55 -29.37
C SER A 9 -25.19 17.69 -28.92
N LEU A 10 -24.56 18.83 -29.28
CA LEU A 10 -23.19 19.13 -28.86
C LEU A 10 -23.09 19.43 -27.36
N ILE A 11 -24.08 20.12 -26.78
CA ILE A 11 -24.16 20.39 -25.34
C ILE A 11 -24.42 19.09 -24.57
N PHE A 12 -25.28 18.19 -25.07
CA PHE A 12 -25.55 16.91 -24.44
C PHE A 12 -24.34 15.98 -24.47
N LEU A 13 -23.53 16.02 -25.53
CA LEU A 13 -22.28 15.25 -25.64
C LEU A 13 -21.20 15.75 -24.67
N SER A 14 -21.13 17.07 -24.39
CA SER A 14 -20.14 17.63 -23.45
C SER A 14 -20.45 17.32 -21.98
N ILE A 15 -21.70 17.03 -21.62
CA ILE A 15 -22.12 16.65 -20.26
C ILE A 15 -21.75 15.20 -19.95
N MET A 16 -21.60 14.33 -20.97
CA MET A 16 -21.23 12.91 -20.78
C MET A 16 -19.75 12.72 -20.43
N ILE A 17 -18.89 13.74 -20.59
CA ILE A 17 -17.44 13.62 -20.37
C ILE A 17 -17.06 13.85 -18.89
N THR A 18 -17.95 14.37 -18.06
CA THR A 18 -17.67 14.66 -16.64
C THR A 18 -17.96 13.49 -15.69
N ALA A 19 -18.41 12.34 -16.21
CA ALA A 19 -18.81 11.19 -15.40
C ALA A 19 -17.67 10.21 -15.05
N CYS A 20 -16.41 10.51 -15.39
CA CYS A 20 -15.26 9.74 -14.89
C CYS A 20 -14.83 10.33 -13.55
N ASP A 21 -15.40 9.84 -12.46
CA ASP A 21 -14.88 10.01 -11.11
C ASP A 21 -13.55 9.24 -11.02
N PHE A 22 -12.47 9.90 -11.43
CA PHE A 22 -11.12 9.34 -11.39
C PHE A 22 -10.65 9.37 -9.91
N HIS A 23 -11.11 8.41 -9.12
CA HIS A 23 -10.54 8.18 -7.81
C HIS A 23 -9.07 7.82 -7.98
N LEU A 24 -8.19 8.74 -7.60
CA LEU A 24 -6.75 8.47 -7.53
C LEU A 24 -6.54 7.23 -6.66
N ARG A 25 -6.10 6.16 -7.30
CA ARG A 25 -5.72 4.90 -6.65
C ARG A 25 -4.53 5.17 -5.74
N GLY A 26 -4.77 5.55 -4.49
CA GLY A 26 -3.67 5.86 -3.59
C GLY A 26 -4.01 6.57 -2.30
N SER A 27 -5.21 7.16 -2.14
CA SER A 27 -5.61 7.72 -0.85
C SER A 27 -5.95 6.61 0.14
N ILE A 28 -5.49 6.78 1.36
CA ILE A 28 -5.89 5.97 2.50
C ILE A 28 -7.12 6.67 3.08
N ASN A 29 -8.30 6.06 2.97
CA ASN A 29 -9.49 6.57 3.65
C ASN A 29 -9.40 6.15 5.14
N ALA A 30 -8.71 6.92 5.95
CA ALA A 30 -8.70 6.74 7.39
C ALA A 30 -9.85 7.53 8.02
N ASP A 31 -10.46 6.98 9.06
CA ASP A 31 -11.53 7.60 9.85
C ASP A 31 -10.99 8.31 11.12
N PHE A 32 -9.70 8.66 11.11
CA PHE A 32 -9.00 9.34 12.20
C PHE A 32 -8.04 10.42 11.66
N ASP A 33 -7.80 11.47 12.45
CA ASP A 33 -6.99 12.62 12.05
C ASP A 33 -5.54 12.54 12.55
N SER A 34 -5.25 11.67 13.52
CA SER A 34 -3.92 11.58 14.12
C SER A 34 -3.55 10.17 14.57
N ILE A 35 -2.27 9.82 14.40
CA ILE A 35 -1.73 8.50 14.73
C ILE A 35 -0.33 8.59 15.31
N SER A 36 -0.03 7.74 16.30
CA SER A 36 1.32 7.45 16.77
C SER A 36 1.79 6.11 16.24
N ILE A 37 2.97 6.08 15.60
CA ILE A 37 3.56 4.88 14.99
C ILE A 37 4.83 4.52 15.77
N ARG A 38 4.96 3.25 16.15
CA ARG A 38 6.14 2.72 16.84
C ARG A 38 6.59 1.39 16.23
N GLY A 39 7.88 1.12 16.29
CA GLY A 39 8.47 -0.15 15.81
C GLY A 39 8.59 -0.26 14.29
N GLY A 40 8.91 -1.46 13.83
CA GLY A 40 9.17 -1.77 12.44
C GLY A 40 10.54 -1.31 11.93
N SER A 41 10.87 -1.72 10.71
CA SER A 41 12.06 -1.23 10.04
C SER A 41 11.94 0.26 9.69
N GLU A 42 13.10 0.91 9.52
CA GLU A 42 13.13 2.31 9.08
C GLU A 42 12.40 2.52 7.74
N ALA A 43 12.51 1.54 6.82
CA ALA A 43 11.87 1.60 5.52
C ALA A 43 10.33 1.55 5.62
N LEU A 44 9.77 0.65 6.44
CA LEU A 44 8.33 0.56 6.65
C LEU A 44 7.80 1.79 7.39
N SER A 45 8.48 2.21 8.47
CA SER A 45 8.08 3.37 9.27
C SER A 45 8.07 4.66 8.44
N LYS A 46 9.10 4.90 7.62
CA LYS A 46 9.15 6.05 6.71
C LYS A 46 8.00 6.04 5.69
N ASN A 47 7.70 4.88 5.12
CA ASN A 47 6.61 4.74 4.15
C ASN A 47 5.23 4.95 4.82
N LEU A 48 5.01 4.42 6.02
CA LEU A 48 3.81 4.67 6.82
C LEU A 48 3.63 6.16 7.09
N ILE A 49 4.66 6.82 7.65
CA ILE A 49 4.63 8.26 7.96
C ILE A 49 4.37 9.09 6.70
N LYS A 50 5.08 8.79 5.60
CA LYS A 50 4.91 9.48 4.32
C LYS A 50 3.46 9.35 3.83
N LYS A 51 2.92 8.14 3.88
CA LYS A 51 1.59 7.84 3.39
C LYS A 51 0.52 8.52 4.23
N PHE A 52 0.58 8.43 5.55
CA PHE A 52 -0.36 9.13 6.43
C PHE A 52 -0.33 10.65 6.23
N LYS A 53 0.87 11.26 6.11
CA LYS A 53 0.99 12.69 5.84
C LYS A 53 0.40 13.11 4.49
N GLN A 54 0.54 12.28 3.44
CA GLN A 54 -0.05 12.56 2.13
C GLN A 54 -1.59 12.58 2.18
N ASP A 55 -2.17 11.78 3.07
CA ASP A 55 -3.62 11.71 3.28
C ASP A 55 -4.11 12.66 4.40
N GLY A 56 -3.27 13.60 4.85
CA GLY A 56 -3.62 14.65 5.81
C GLY A 56 -3.60 14.21 7.28
N ILE A 57 -3.15 12.99 7.57
CA ILE A 57 -3.14 12.44 8.94
C ILE A 57 -1.88 12.91 9.67
N GLN A 58 -2.04 13.44 10.87
CA GLN A 58 -0.95 13.90 11.71
C GLN A 58 -0.23 12.72 12.37
N THR A 59 1.09 12.60 12.14
CA THR A 59 1.90 11.50 12.71
C THR A 59 2.71 11.90 13.94
N ASN A 60 2.72 13.19 14.31
CA ASN A 60 3.50 13.75 15.43
C ASN A 60 2.59 14.49 16.44
N SER A 61 1.32 14.12 16.53
CA SER A 61 0.41 14.70 17.52
C SER A 61 0.88 14.32 18.94
N PRO A 62 0.89 15.26 19.90
CA PRO A 62 1.17 14.94 21.31
C PRO A 62 0.05 14.10 21.93
N ASP A 63 -1.13 14.15 21.33
CA ASP A 63 -2.33 13.42 21.76
C ASP A 63 -3.01 12.72 20.58
N PRO A 64 -2.46 11.58 20.11
CA PRO A 64 -2.97 10.89 18.93
C PRO A 64 -4.24 10.10 19.23
N GLU A 65 -5.17 10.05 18.26
CA GLU A 65 -6.40 9.27 18.34
C GLU A 65 -6.17 7.76 18.24
N LYS A 66 -5.18 7.38 17.41
CA LYS A 66 -4.83 5.98 17.17
C LYS A 66 -3.34 5.73 17.47
N PHE A 67 -3.07 4.52 17.87
CA PHE A 67 -1.72 4.01 18.09
C PHE A 67 -1.50 2.76 17.26
N LEU A 68 -0.43 2.71 16.52
CA LEU A 68 0.03 1.56 15.74
C LEU A 68 1.40 1.13 16.23
N GLU A 69 1.54 -0.12 16.60
CA GLU A 69 2.81 -0.73 16.96
C GLU A 69 3.15 -1.87 16.00
N ILE A 70 4.23 -1.71 15.27
CA ILE A 70 4.79 -2.76 14.41
C ILE A 70 5.70 -3.61 15.26
N LEU A 71 5.32 -4.86 15.45
CA LEU A 71 6.04 -5.85 16.27
C LEU A 71 7.19 -6.49 15.50
N SER A 72 6.97 -6.77 14.21
CA SER A 72 8.01 -7.22 13.30
C SER A 72 7.65 -6.89 11.85
N ASP A 73 8.67 -6.68 11.01
CA ASP A 73 8.57 -6.73 9.56
C ASP A 73 9.76 -7.51 9.00
N LYS A 74 9.47 -8.46 8.11
CA LYS A 74 10.46 -9.38 7.58
C LYS A 74 10.20 -9.65 6.11
N ILE A 75 11.26 -9.55 5.31
CA ILE A 75 11.24 -9.94 3.91
C ILE A 75 12.07 -11.21 3.78
N GLU A 76 11.48 -12.23 3.18
CA GLU A 76 12.15 -13.48 2.82
C GLU A 76 12.15 -13.62 1.31
N LYS A 77 13.29 -14.03 0.78
CA LYS A 77 13.47 -14.35 -0.64
C LYS A 77 13.91 -15.79 -0.77
N ARG A 78 13.22 -16.56 -1.60
CA ARG A 78 13.57 -17.93 -1.88
C ARG A 78 13.60 -18.22 -3.37
N ILE A 79 14.37 -19.23 -3.76
CA ILE A 79 14.35 -19.73 -5.15
C ILE A 79 13.02 -20.48 -5.34
N LEU A 80 12.25 -20.06 -6.34
CA LEU A 80 11.00 -20.69 -6.72
C LEU A 80 11.22 -21.79 -7.76
N SER A 81 12.06 -21.52 -8.77
CA SER A 81 12.36 -22.50 -9.81
C SER A 81 13.79 -22.38 -10.35
N LEU A 82 14.30 -23.51 -10.89
CA LEU A 82 15.56 -23.59 -11.57
C LEU A 82 15.34 -23.96 -13.04
N SER A 83 16.26 -23.53 -13.91
CA SER A 83 16.34 -24.00 -15.30
C SER A 83 16.85 -25.46 -15.36
N SER A 84 16.78 -26.07 -16.54
CA SER A 84 17.35 -27.40 -16.78
C SER A 84 18.88 -27.46 -16.58
N SER A 85 19.56 -26.30 -16.65
CA SER A 85 21.01 -26.16 -16.40
C SER A 85 21.33 -25.89 -14.92
N GLY A 86 20.33 -25.80 -14.03
CA GLY A 86 20.52 -25.53 -12.60
C GLY A 86 20.67 -24.06 -12.24
N THR A 87 20.53 -23.12 -13.20
CA THR A 87 20.51 -21.69 -12.92
C THR A 87 19.14 -21.24 -12.40
N VAL A 88 19.13 -20.23 -11.53
CA VAL A 88 17.87 -19.69 -10.99
C VAL A 88 17.04 -19.08 -12.12
N LYS A 89 15.79 -19.47 -12.21
CA LYS A 89 14.81 -18.95 -13.18
C LYS A 89 13.79 -18.02 -12.53
N GLU A 90 13.38 -18.33 -11.31
CA GLU A 90 12.37 -17.53 -10.60
C GLU A 90 12.69 -17.44 -9.13
N TYR A 91 12.43 -16.27 -8.56
CA TYR A 91 12.41 -16.03 -7.12
C TYR A 91 11.01 -15.74 -6.63
N GLU A 92 10.74 -16.11 -5.40
CA GLU A 92 9.57 -15.68 -4.63
C GLU A 92 10.04 -14.78 -3.50
N ILE A 93 9.31 -13.69 -3.28
CA ILE A 93 9.47 -12.78 -2.15
C ILE A 93 8.24 -12.87 -1.28
N ASN A 94 8.45 -13.13 0.01
CA ASN A 94 7.42 -13.11 1.03
C ASN A 94 7.69 -11.95 1.98
N TYR A 95 6.71 -11.07 2.18
CA TYR A 95 6.81 -9.95 3.10
C TYR A 95 5.78 -10.11 4.21
N PHE A 96 6.27 -10.27 5.45
CA PHE A 96 5.48 -10.44 6.65
C PHE A 96 5.55 -9.19 7.51
N VAL A 97 4.41 -8.71 7.97
CA VAL A 97 4.32 -7.63 8.96
C VAL A 97 3.37 -8.04 10.06
N SER A 98 3.89 -8.06 11.30
CA SER A 98 3.08 -8.28 12.51
C SER A 98 2.91 -6.96 13.25
N TYR A 99 1.70 -6.64 13.61
CA TYR A 99 1.35 -5.37 14.26
C TYR A 99 0.18 -5.53 15.21
N ARG A 100 -0.01 -4.53 16.04
CA ARG A 100 -1.22 -4.31 16.84
C ARG A 100 -1.55 -2.83 16.86
N TYR A 101 -2.78 -2.50 17.14
CA TYR A 101 -3.23 -1.12 17.19
C TYR A 101 -4.26 -0.91 18.30
N LYS A 102 -4.50 0.35 18.66
CA LYS A 102 -5.57 0.74 19.56
C LYS A 102 -6.07 2.15 19.27
N SER A 103 -7.30 2.45 19.67
CA SER A 103 -7.77 3.84 19.83
C SER A 103 -7.30 4.38 21.18
N LYS A 104 -7.38 5.70 21.38
CA LYS A 104 -6.85 6.40 22.56
C LYS A 104 -7.32 5.76 23.88
N GLU A 105 -8.60 5.44 24.00
CA GLU A 105 -9.22 4.93 25.21
C GLU A 105 -9.46 3.42 25.21
N SER A 106 -9.03 2.72 24.16
CA SER A 106 -9.21 1.28 24.04
C SER A 106 -7.96 0.49 24.45
N GLN A 107 -8.15 -0.80 24.68
CA GLN A 107 -7.05 -1.74 24.84
C GLN A 107 -6.40 -2.04 23.49
N TRP A 108 -5.16 -2.54 23.52
CA TRP A 108 -4.50 -3.03 22.33
C TRP A 108 -5.27 -4.18 21.70
N SER A 109 -5.37 -4.18 20.40
CA SER A 109 -5.85 -5.34 19.66
C SER A 109 -4.95 -6.55 19.88
N GLU A 110 -5.45 -7.73 19.57
CA GLU A 110 -4.57 -8.89 19.37
C GLU A 110 -3.55 -8.60 18.29
N GLN A 111 -2.46 -9.38 18.30
CA GLN A 111 -1.46 -9.33 17.24
C GLN A 111 -2.07 -9.79 15.92
N ILE A 112 -1.90 -8.99 14.88
CA ILE A 112 -2.32 -9.29 13.51
C ILE A 112 -1.07 -9.46 12.67
N THR A 113 -1.01 -10.51 11.88
CA THR A 113 0.06 -10.72 10.89
C THR A 113 -0.53 -10.64 9.49
N LYS A 114 0.10 -9.84 8.64
CA LYS A 114 -0.19 -9.76 7.21
C LYS A 114 0.99 -10.29 6.43
N GLU A 115 0.67 -11.01 5.37
CA GLU A 115 1.62 -11.57 4.42
C GLU A 115 1.24 -11.15 3.01
N VAL A 116 2.24 -10.79 2.23
CA VAL A 116 2.13 -10.53 0.79
C VAL A 116 3.23 -11.30 0.10
N THR A 117 2.88 -12.04 -0.94
CA THR A 117 3.81 -12.85 -1.74
C THR A 117 3.86 -12.32 -3.16
N ARG A 118 5.05 -12.25 -3.74
CA ARG A 118 5.30 -11.93 -5.16
C ARG A 118 6.41 -12.81 -5.69
N ASP A 119 6.23 -13.27 -6.91
CA ASP A 119 7.23 -13.98 -7.69
C ASP A 119 7.66 -13.12 -8.88
N TYR A 120 8.88 -13.32 -9.31
CA TYR A 120 9.42 -12.69 -10.51
C TYR A 120 10.46 -13.57 -11.18
N THR A 121 10.55 -13.44 -12.50
CA THR A 121 11.56 -14.12 -13.29
C THR A 121 12.92 -13.47 -13.09
N TYR A 122 13.96 -14.27 -12.99
CA TYR A 122 15.34 -13.83 -12.85
C TYR A 122 16.13 -14.18 -14.11
N ASP A 123 16.94 -13.25 -14.60
CA ASP A 123 17.91 -13.46 -15.67
C ASP A 123 19.26 -12.89 -15.21
N GLU A 124 20.26 -13.72 -15.16
CA GLU A 124 21.61 -13.32 -14.71
C GLU A 124 22.26 -12.32 -15.64
N ASN A 125 21.92 -12.37 -16.95
CA ASN A 125 22.41 -11.42 -17.94
C ASN A 125 21.83 -10.01 -17.78
N ASP A 126 20.70 -9.87 -17.07
CA ASP A 126 20.00 -8.61 -16.85
C ASP A 126 19.86 -8.26 -15.36
N ARG A 127 20.89 -8.62 -14.58
CA ARG A 127 20.88 -8.53 -13.11
C ARG A 127 20.46 -7.16 -12.60
N VAL A 128 20.96 -6.07 -13.21
CA VAL A 128 20.67 -4.70 -12.75
C VAL A 128 19.18 -4.38 -12.90
N ALA A 129 18.58 -4.73 -14.03
CA ALA A 129 17.14 -4.51 -14.23
C ALA A 129 16.33 -5.39 -13.26
N LYS A 130 16.76 -6.63 -13.00
CA LYS A 130 16.11 -7.53 -12.05
C LYS A 130 16.19 -7.04 -10.60
N GLU A 131 17.29 -6.42 -10.19
CA GLU A 131 17.41 -5.78 -8.89
C GLU A 131 16.47 -4.55 -8.74
N LEU A 132 16.26 -3.78 -9.82
CA LEU A 132 15.31 -2.67 -9.83
C LEU A 132 13.86 -3.18 -9.79
N GLU A 133 13.56 -4.24 -10.53
CA GLU A 133 12.25 -4.91 -10.51
C GLU A 133 11.94 -5.41 -9.10
N GLU A 134 12.86 -6.11 -8.45
CA GLU A 134 12.72 -6.58 -7.07
C GLU A 134 12.43 -5.44 -6.10
N LYS A 135 13.18 -4.33 -6.17
CA LYS A 135 12.93 -3.14 -5.33
C LYS A 135 11.55 -2.56 -5.56
N SER A 136 11.09 -2.51 -6.81
CA SER A 136 9.75 -2.04 -7.16
C SER A 136 8.65 -2.96 -6.61
N LEU A 137 8.84 -4.28 -6.71
CA LEU A 137 7.93 -5.28 -6.14
C LEU A 137 7.82 -5.13 -4.62
N VAL A 138 8.97 -5.05 -3.92
CA VAL A 138 9.00 -4.87 -2.46
C VAL A 138 8.31 -3.56 -2.05
N GLN A 139 8.47 -2.48 -2.83
CA GLN A 139 7.76 -1.24 -2.55
C GLN A 139 6.25 -1.39 -2.73
N GLY A 140 5.80 -2.05 -3.80
CA GLY A 140 4.39 -2.36 -4.02
C GLY A 140 3.78 -3.23 -2.90
N MET A 141 4.54 -4.22 -2.40
CA MET A 141 4.14 -5.06 -1.27
C MET A 141 3.98 -4.25 0.02
N ARG A 142 4.89 -3.30 0.30
CA ARG A 142 4.76 -2.37 1.44
C ARG A 142 3.50 -1.53 1.34
N ASP A 143 3.23 -0.96 0.17
CA ASP A 143 2.05 -0.14 -0.06
C ASP A 143 0.76 -0.93 0.12
N GLU A 144 0.74 -2.20 -0.26
CA GLU A 144 -0.39 -3.11 -0.05
C GLU A 144 -0.61 -3.40 1.44
N ILE A 145 0.46 -3.70 2.18
CA ILE A 145 0.38 -3.92 3.64
C ILE A 145 -0.10 -2.66 4.35
N ILE A 146 0.42 -1.48 4.00
CA ILE A 146 -0.01 -0.21 4.58
C ILE A 146 -1.51 0.01 4.38
N ARG A 147 -2.02 -0.21 3.16
CA ARG A 147 -3.47 -0.13 2.90
C ARG A 147 -4.27 -1.13 3.75
N SER A 148 -3.77 -2.35 3.88
CA SER A 148 -4.41 -3.39 4.69
C SER A 148 -4.45 -3.01 6.18
N ILE A 149 -3.34 -2.45 6.72
CA ILE A 149 -3.28 -1.96 8.11
C ILE A 149 -4.34 -0.89 8.35
N VAL A 150 -4.41 0.12 7.48
CA VAL A 150 -5.37 1.22 7.63
C VAL A 150 -6.80 0.73 7.51
N SER A 151 -7.09 -0.12 6.52
CA SER A 151 -8.41 -0.71 6.37
C SER A 151 -8.85 -1.47 7.63
N GLN A 152 -7.93 -2.19 8.27
CA GLN A 152 -8.21 -2.92 9.52
C GLN A 152 -8.46 -1.98 10.70
N MET A 153 -7.73 -0.85 10.77
CA MET A 153 -7.89 0.14 11.84
C MET A 153 -9.21 0.92 11.74
N ASN A 154 -9.76 1.10 10.53
CA ASN A 154 -11.05 1.77 10.30
C ASN A 154 -12.25 0.94 10.74
N VAL A 155 -12.14 -0.40 10.69
CA VAL A 155 -13.25 -1.30 11.05
C VAL A 155 -13.53 -1.32 12.55
N THR A 156 -12.56 -0.94 13.37
CA THR A 156 -12.67 -0.99 14.83
C THR A 156 -13.07 0.40 15.38
N LYS A 157 -14.37 0.60 15.51
CA LYS A 157 -14.95 1.74 16.27
C LYS A 157 -15.06 1.42 17.73
#